data_487d5d2b3b31057e8a1505b919eae9a4
#
_entry.id   487d5d2b3b31057e8a1505b919eae9a4
#
_cell.length_a   1.000
_cell.length_b   1.000
_cell.length_c   1.000
_cell.angle_alpha   90.00
_cell.angle_beta   90.00
_cell.angle_gamma   90.00
#
_symmetry.space_group_name_H-M   'P 1'
#
loop_
_entity.id
_entity.type
_entity.pdbx_description
1 polymer ?
#
loop_
_entity_poly.entity_id
_entity_poly.type
_entity_poly.pdbx_seq_one_letter_code
_entity_poly.pdbx_strand_id
1 'polypeptide(L)'
;MTTQEFNIALTHEAISEALADREAIVWRDRRLTYGDLTDRSRRLATYLHRAGFGVRRERADLAPHESGQDHVALYLYNGNEYLEGMLGAFKARCVSVNVNYRYVADELRYLLQNSESKAIIYHSKFAPLLAEIRDDLPEITLWLQVADDSGEPLLPGAVDYEEALASVPADLPDVGHSPDDLYMIYTGGTTGMPKGVLWRQHDIFMSAMGGRTPGVWDPVTSYDEVVDRAVNGMGGVMLMIPPLMHGAAQWSAFILMHQGAKLLIPDENRRMDPASVLRALEREKASTMTVTGNAVMRPLLDEMKTEKYDLSSLTIIGNGSAIMTEELKAEVLDFLPNTLINDSVGASETGAQGSHLSVKGATSTGRFGTGPGLVVLDVFMEKLHEPGHEEPGWMAQSGWVPLGYLNDPEKSARTFPVIDGQRYAVPGDRARLLESGEMELLGRDSVSINTGGEKVFVEEVEKAVASHPAVRDVTVAGRPHERWGNEVVAVVEFVEGASATEAELAAHVGKALAPYKVPKGWVMVDRIQRSPSGKADYRWAKKLAAEAAEAAGGAG
;
A
#
# COMPACT_ATOMS: atom_id res chain seq x y z
N MET A 1 7.51 19.51 -28.75
CA MET A 1 6.48 19.96 -27.79
C MET A 1 6.98 19.53 -26.43
N THR A 2 7.14 20.43 -25.46
CA THR A 2 7.44 20.04 -24.07
C THR A 2 6.25 19.29 -23.54
N THR A 3 6.46 18.07 -23.07
CA THR A 3 5.41 17.26 -22.43
C THR A 3 4.92 17.98 -21.20
N GLN A 4 3.60 18.11 -21.01
CA GLN A 4 3.00 18.70 -19.81
C GLN A 4 3.43 17.90 -18.58
N GLU A 5 3.95 18.57 -17.56
CA GLU A 5 4.15 17.97 -16.24
C GLU A 5 3.00 18.34 -15.30
N PHE A 6 2.66 17.42 -14.39
CA PHE A 6 1.45 17.51 -13.56
C PHE A 6 1.81 17.73 -12.09
N ASN A 7 1.00 18.56 -11.42
CA ASN A 7 0.98 18.71 -9.98
C ASN A 7 -0.34 18.14 -9.45
N ILE A 8 -0.33 17.33 -8.39
CA ILE A 8 -1.52 16.61 -7.88
C ILE A 8 -2.58 17.60 -7.36
N ALA A 9 -2.16 18.70 -6.71
CA ALA A 9 -3.11 19.71 -6.25
C ALA A 9 -3.87 20.33 -7.42
N LEU A 10 -3.16 20.74 -8.48
CA LEU A 10 -3.77 21.34 -9.68
C LEU A 10 -4.60 20.33 -10.46
N THR A 11 -4.17 19.07 -10.52
CA THR A 11 -4.95 17.98 -11.12
C THR A 11 -6.30 17.81 -10.42
N HIS A 12 -6.29 17.79 -9.07
CA HIS A 12 -7.51 17.68 -8.29
C HIS A 12 -8.40 18.92 -8.47
N GLU A 13 -7.84 20.13 -8.52
CA GLU A 13 -8.59 21.37 -8.75
C GLU A 13 -9.35 21.32 -10.09
N ALA A 14 -8.65 20.96 -11.17
CA ALA A 14 -9.24 20.86 -12.51
C ALA A 14 -10.40 19.83 -12.57
N ILE A 15 -10.21 18.67 -11.96
CA ILE A 15 -11.26 17.63 -11.89
C ILE A 15 -12.45 18.11 -11.07
N SER A 16 -12.21 18.73 -9.92
CA SER A 16 -13.25 19.17 -9.01
C SER A 16 -14.10 20.30 -9.59
N GLU A 17 -13.52 21.17 -10.39
CA GLU A 17 -14.27 22.21 -11.11
C GLU A 17 -15.28 21.58 -12.08
N ALA A 18 -14.89 20.51 -12.76
CA ALA A 18 -15.76 19.82 -13.71
C ALA A 18 -16.81 18.90 -13.04
N LEU A 19 -16.52 18.40 -11.84
CA LEU A 19 -17.34 17.41 -11.14
C LEU A 19 -17.87 17.91 -9.78
N ALA A 20 -18.00 19.22 -9.58
CA ALA A 20 -18.27 19.81 -8.26
C ALA A 20 -19.44 19.16 -7.51
N ASP A 21 -20.54 18.86 -8.21
CA ASP A 21 -21.74 18.27 -7.60
C ASP A 21 -21.74 16.74 -7.52
N ARG A 22 -20.71 16.06 -8.09
CA ARG A 22 -20.59 14.60 -8.02
C ARG A 22 -20.10 14.17 -6.65
N GLU A 23 -20.69 13.11 -6.09
CA GLU A 23 -20.19 12.52 -4.84
C GLU A 23 -18.76 12.01 -5.02
N ALA A 24 -17.87 12.41 -4.11
CA ALA A 24 -16.46 12.00 -4.08
C ALA A 24 -16.19 10.97 -2.97
N ILE A 25 -16.75 11.19 -1.76
CA ILE A 25 -16.51 10.34 -0.60
C ILE A 25 -17.81 10.09 0.14
N VAL A 26 -18.02 8.82 0.53
CA VAL A 26 -19.12 8.41 1.41
C VAL A 26 -18.56 7.57 2.56
N TRP A 27 -18.88 7.98 3.80
CA TRP A 27 -18.60 7.25 5.01
C TRP A 27 -19.75 7.39 5.99
N ARG A 28 -20.43 6.28 6.29
CA ARG A 28 -21.68 6.30 7.07
C ARG A 28 -22.69 7.26 6.44
N ASP A 29 -23.19 8.23 7.21
CA ASP A 29 -24.14 9.26 6.75
C ASP A 29 -23.45 10.50 6.16
N ARG A 30 -22.11 10.58 6.24
CA ARG A 30 -21.35 11.69 5.67
C ARG A 30 -21.14 11.45 4.19
N ARG A 31 -21.64 12.38 3.38
CA ARG A 31 -21.52 12.39 1.92
C ARG A 31 -20.86 13.71 1.50
N LEU A 32 -19.74 13.64 0.84
CA LEU A 32 -19.02 14.79 0.33
C LEU A 32 -18.96 14.71 -1.20
N THR A 33 -19.27 15.81 -1.85
CA THR A 33 -19.03 16.01 -3.28
C THR A 33 -17.55 16.31 -3.55
N TYR A 34 -17.15 16.32 -4.82
CA TYR A 34 -15.83 16.82 -5.22
C TYR A 34 -15.68 18.29 -4.84
N GLY A 35 -16.75 19.11 -4.95
CA GLY A 35 -16.77 20.48 -4.50
C GLY A 35 -16.57 20.63 -3.00
N ASP A 36 -17.26 19.81 -2.17
CA ASP A 36 -17.08 19.82 -0.72
C ASP A 36 -15.65 19.45 -0.31
N LEU A 37 -15.09 18.39 -0.92
CA LEU A 37 -13.71 17.97 -0.67
C LEU A 37 -12.71 19.08 -1.05
N THR A 38 -12.97 19.76 -2.16
CA THR A 38 -12.13 20.88 -2.62
C THR A 38 -12.23 22.08 -1.69
N ASP A 39 -13.43 22.47 -1.27
CA ASP A 39 -13.63 23.55 -0.29
C ASP A 39 -12.85 23.28 0.99
N ARG A 40 -13.02 22.10 1.57
CA ARG A 40 -12.37 21.70 2.82
C ARG A 40 -10.84 21.61 2.69
N SER A 41 -10.33 21.02 1.60
CA SER A 41 -8.89 20.96 1.37
C SER A 41 -8.26 22.31 1.04
N ARG A 42 -8.97 23.24 0.38
CA ARG A 42 -8.54 24.64 0.20
C ARG A 42 -8.49 25.38 1.53
N ARG A 43 -9.49 25.20 2.41
CA ARG A 43 -9.47 25.78 3.77
C ARG A 43 -8.27 25.28 4.56
N LEU A 44 -8.01 23.99 4.54
CA LEU A 44 -6.82 23.43 5.19
C LEU A 44 -5.54 24.04 4.62
N ALA A 45 -5.44 24.14 3.29
CA ALA A 45 -4.27 24.76 2.64
C ALA A 45 -4.10 26.22 3.04
N THR A 46 -5.18 27.00 3.06
CA THR A 46 -5.17 28.41 3.50
C THR A 46 -4.78 28.53 4.96
N TYR A 47 -5.26 27.63 5.82
CA TYR A 47 -4.89 27.60 7.24
C TYR A 47 -3.40 27.31 7.42
N LEU A 48 -2.86 26.26 6.76
CA LEU A 48 -1.44 25.93 6.77
C LEU A 48 -0.58 27.10 6.25
N HIS A 49 -0.97 27.67 5.12
CA HIS A 49 -0.23 28.79 4.52
C HIS A 49 -0.21 30.02 5.44
N ARG A 50 -1.34 30.41 6.06
CA ARG A 50 -1.41 31.51 7.02
C ARG A 50 -0.62 31.24 8.30
N ALA A 51 -0.51 29.98 8.70
CA ALA A 51 0.36 29.54 9.80
C ALA A 51 1.85 29.52 9.42
N GLY A 52 2.18 29.85 8.16
CA GLY A 52 3.54 29.97 7.66
C GLY A 52 4.14 28.67 7.12
N PHE A 53 3.33 27.64 6.87
CA PHE A 53 3.81 26.38 6.26
C PHE A 53 3.87 26.50 4.72
N GLY A 54 4.78 25.74 4.10
CA GLY A 54 4.95 25.71 2.65
C GLY A 54 6.37 25.31 2.23
N VAL A 55 6.83 25.90 1.14
CA VAL A 55 8.19 25.68 0.60
C VAL A 55 9.21 26.56 1.33
N ARG A 56 10.33 25.96 1.72
CA ARG A 56 11.50 26.64 2.30
C ARG A 56 12.66 26.76 1.32
N ARG A 57 12.85 25.72 0.49
CA ARG A 57 13.82 25.69 -0.60
C ARG A 57 13.20 25.00 -1.81
N GLU A 58 13.41 25.53 -3.00
CA GLU A 58 12.91 24.92 -4.24
C GLU A 58 13.69 23.64 -4.58
N ARG A 59 13.04 22.72 -5.29
CA ARG A 59 13.61 21.41 -5.64
C ARG A 59 14.95 21.51 -6.37
N ALA A 60 15.12 22.52 -7.23
CA ALA A 60 16.32 22.72 -8.01
C ALA A 60 17.59 22.95 -7.17
N ASP A 61 17.44 23.39 -5.92
CA ASP A 61 18.54 23.71 -5.01
C ASP A 61 18.86 22.57 -4.03
N LEU A 62 18.32 21.38 -4.27
CA LEU A 62 18.35 20.26 -3.33
C LEU A 62 18.91 18.98 -3.95
N ALA A 63 19.62 18.19 -3.14
CA ALA A 63 19.96 16.83 -3.50
C ALA A 63 18.71 15.93 -3.59
N PRO A 64 18.72 14.83 -4.35
CA PRO A 64 17.55 13.96 -4.52
C PRO A 64 16.92 13.46 -3.22
N HIS A 65 17.72 13.23 -2.18
CA HIS A 65 17.28 12.71 -0.87
C HIS A 65 16.89 13.81 0.13
N GLU A 66 16.86 15.07 -0.27
CA GLU A 66 16.47 16.19 0.60
C GLU A 66 15.03 16.65 0.30
N SER A 67 14.36 17.22 1.31
CA SER A 67 13.08 17.94 1.16
C SER A 67 13.27 19.41 1.48
N GLY A 68 12.65 20.27 0.69
CA GLY A 68 12.60 21.72 0.92
C GLY A 68 11.21 22.22 1.30
N GLN A 69 10.29 21.31 1.61
CA GLN A 69 8.90 21.63 1.95
C GLN A 69 8.62 21.26 3.41
N ASP A 70 7.71 21.96 4.08
CA ASP A 70 7.25 21.55 5.42
C ASP A 70 6.41 20.28 5.34
N HIS A 71 6.55 19.41 6.34
CA HIS A 71 5.90 18.11 6.38
C HIS A 71 4.72 18.12 7.35
N VAL A 72 3.58 17.57 6.90
CA VAL A 72 2.33 17.43 7.65
C VAL A 72 2.04 15.95 7.88
N ALA A 73 2.19 15.48 9.12
CA ALA A 73 1.90 14.11 9.50
C ALA A 73 0.38 13.85 9.56
N LEU A 74 -0.08 12.75 9.00
CA LEU A 74 -1.47 12.30 9.00
C LEU A 74 -1.61 11.05 9.86
N TYR A 75 -2.04 11.22 11.12
CA TYR A 75 -2.22 10.17 12.10
C TYR A 75 -3.70 9.86 12.28
N LEU A 76 -4.30 9.29 11.23
CA LEU A 76 -5.72 9.18 11.02
C LEU A 76 -6.14 7.76 10.62
N TYR A 77 -7.35 7.36 10.98
CA TYR A 77 -8.05 6.24 10.34
C TYR A 77 -8.53 6.64 8.93
N ASN A 78 -9.05 5.67 8.16
CA ASN A 78 -9.72 6.00 6.91
C ASN A 78 -10.90 6.93 7.17
N GLY A 79 -10.94 8.04 6.45
CA GLY A 79 -11.96 9.09 6.57
C GLY A 79 -11.73 10.14 5.49
N ASN A 80 -12.67 11.06 5.36
CA ASN A 80 -12.50 12.21 4.48
C ASN A 80 -11.31 13.06 4.91
N GLU A 81 -11.06 13.18 6.21
CA GLU A 81 -9.98 13.98 6.80
C GLU A 81 -8.59 13.53 6.34
N TYR A 82 -8.45 12.22 5.99
CA TYR A 82 -7.19 11.73 5.44
C TYR A 82 -6.91 12.32 4.06
N LEU A 83 -7.90 12.29 3.16
CA LEU A 83 -7.78 12.85 1.81
C LEU A 83 -7.75 14.36 1.81
N GLU A 84 -8.52 15.01 2.69
CA GLU A 84 -8.45 16.46 2.93
C GLU A 84 -7.05 16.85 3.39
N GLY A 85 -6.45 16.08 4.32
CA GLY A 85 -5.10 16.28 4.83
C GLY A 85 -4.04 16.18 3.73
N MET A 86 -4.13 15.15 2.87
CA MET A 86 -3.23 15.02 1.73
C MET A 86 -3.38 16.19 0.75
N LEU A 87 -4.59 16.44 0.28
CA LEU A 87 -4.87 17.49 -0.70
C LEU A 87 -4.59 18.89 -0.16
N GLY A 88 -4.95 19.15 1.10
CA GLY A 88 -4.66 20.43 1.76
C GLY A 88 -3.16 20.69 1.91
N ALA A 89 -2.39 19.65 2.28
CA ALA A 89 -0.93 19.73 2.30
C ALA A 89 -0.36 20.04 0.91
N PHE A 90 -0.79 19.32 -0.13
CA PHE A 90 -0.32 19.56 -1.51
C PHE A 90 -0.69 20.96 -2.02
N LYS A 91 -1.91 21.44 -1.72
CA LYS A 91 -2.37 22.79 -2.09
C LYS A 91 -1.62 23.90 -1.35
N ALA A 92 -1.07 23.63 -0.16
CA ALA A 92 -0.18 24.54 0.56
C ALA A 92 1.29 24.39 0.16
N ARG A 93 1.63 23.53 -0.83
CA ARG A 93 2.98 23.11 -1.16
C ARG A 93 3.74 22.52 0.04
N CYS A 94 3.01 21.80 0.91
CA CYS A 94 3.55 20.97 1.96
C CYS A 94 3.56 19.49 1.53
N VAL A 95 4.27 18.65 2.27
CA VAL A 95 4.34 17.21 2.02
C VAL A 95 3.49 16.47 3.04
N SER A 96 2.54 15.66 2.61
CA SER A 96 1.82 14.76 3.52
C SER A 96 2.70 13.56 3.90
N VAL A 97 2.70 13.22 5.19
CA VAL A 97 3.41 12.06 5.75
C VAL A 97 2.42 11.09 6.36
N ASN A 98 2.35 9.88 5.84
CA ASN A 98 1.51 8.84 6.39
C ASN A 98 2.06 8.30 7.70
N VAL A 99 1.23 8.26 8.74
CA VAL A 99 1.58 7.69 10.05
C VAL A 99 0.78 6.41 10.28
N ASN A 100 1.47 5.34 10.63
CA ASN A 100 0.79 4.09 10.99
C ASN A 100 0.13 4.24 12.37
N TYR A 101 -1.21 4.19 12.40
CA TYR A 101 -1.99 4.39 13.63
C TYR A 101 -1.88 3.25 14.66
N ARG A 102 -1.07 2.24 14.37
CA ARG A 102 -0.79 1.10 15.28
C ARG A 102 0.59 1.19 15.92
N TYR A 103 1.35 2.24 15.62
CA TYR A 103 2.64 2.44 16.25
C TYR A 103 2.50 2.68 17.76
N VAL A 104 3.42 2.09 18.51
CA VAL A 104 3.64 2.41 19.92
C VAL A 104 4.47 3.69 20.04
N ALA A 105 4.60 4.23 21.25
CA ALA A 105 5.24 5.52 21.53
C ALA A 105 6.61 5.70 20.84
N ASP A 106 7.51 4.72 20.95
CA ASP A 106 8.86 4.80 20.40
C ASP A 106 8.87 4.79 18.86
N GLU A 107 8.03 3.98 18.23
CA GLU A 107 7.89 3.93 16.77
C GLU A 107 7.30 5.22 16.23
N LEU A 108 6.28 5.75 16.91
CA LEU A 108 5.63 7.01 16.54
C LEU A 108 6.59 8.19 16.69
N ARG A 109 7.30 8.28 17.80
CA ARG A 109 8.35 9.28 18.05
C ARG A 109 9.39 9.25 16.95
N TYR A 110 9.92 8.06 16.66
CA TYR A 110 10.91 7.89 15.60
C TYR A 110 10.40 8.40 14.26
N LEU A 111 9.19 7.99 13.84
CA LEU A 111 8.65 8.40 12.54
C LEU A 111 8.48 9.92 12.48
N LEU A 112 7.88 10.55 13.49
CA LEU A 112 7.64 11.99 13.51
C LEU A 112 8.94 12.81 13.50
N GLN A 113 9.98 12.35 14.20
CA GLN A 113 11.31 12.97 14.16
C GLN A 113 12.01 12.73 12.83
N ASN A 114 12.05 11.48 12.33
CA ASN A 114 12.72 11.12 11.08
C ASN A 114 12.07 11.76 9.85
N SER A 115 10.76 11.96 9.89
CA SER A 115 10.04 12.67 8.83
C SER A 115 10.16 14.18 8.92
N GLU A 116 10.83 14.73 9.94
CA GLU A 116 10.93 16.17 10.16
C GLU A 116 9.58 16.88 10.15
N SER A 117 8.53 16.20 10.66
CA SER A 117 7.17 16.73 10.66
C SER A 117 7.07 18.03 11.45
N LYS A 118 6.43 19.04 10.87
CA LYS A 118 6.21 20.37 11.46
C LYS A 118 4.77 20.59 11.90
N ALA A 119 3.85 19.83 11.33
CA ALA A 119 2.44 19.82 11.69
C ALA A 119 1.95 18.36 11.77
N ILE A 120 0.91 18.14 12.58
CA ILE A 120 0.25 16.84 12.67
C ILE A 120 -1.28 17.03 12.69
N ILE A 121 -1.98 16.22 11.88
CA ILE A 121 -3.42 16.08 11.89
C ILE A 121 -3.72 14.68 12.44
N TYR A 122 -4.51 14.58 13.50
CA TYR A 122 -4.72 13.32 14.20
C TYR A 122 -6.14 13.19 14.76
N HIS A 123 -6.66 11.96 14.80
CA HIS A 123 -7.92 11.67 15.49
C HIS A 123 -7.77 11.76 17.00
N SER A 124 -8.81 12.24 17.70
CA SER A 124 -8.87 12.38 19.17
C SER A 124 -8.44 11.10 19.88
N LYS A 125 -8.79 9.93 19.36
CA LYS A 125 -8.39 8.62 19.89
C LYS A 125 -6.89 8.48 20.15
N PHE A 126 -6.07 9.19 19.40
CA PHE A 126 -4.61 9.13 19.52
C PHE A 126 -4.02 10.20 20.44
N ALA A 127 -4.85 11.08 20.98
CA ALA A 127 -4.41 12.15 21.87
C ALA A 127 -3.61 11.66 23.11
N PRO A 128 -4.01 10.57 23.81
CA PRO A 128 -3.23 10.09 24.96
C PRO A 128 -1.80 9.68 24.60
N LEU A 129 -1.61 8.94 23.48
CA LEU A 129 -0.28 8.52 23.03
C LEU A 129 0.57 9.70 22.57
N LEU A 130 -0.04 10.66 21.88
CA LEU A 130 0.64 11.89 21.47
C LEU A 130 1.04 12.75 22.67
N ALA A 131 0.20 12.83 23.71
CA ALA A 131 0.53 13.55 24.95
C ALA A 131 1.78 12.98 25.64
N GLU A 132 1.96 11.65 25.58
CA GLU A 132 3.12 10.96 26.17
C GLU A 132 4.45 11.36 25.51
N ILE A 133 4.46 11.58 24.19
CA ILE A 133 5.69 11.82 23.42
C ILE A 133 5.88 13.27 22.98
N ARG A 134 4.93 14.15 23.31
CA ARG A 134 4.89 15.52 22.79
C ARG A 134 6.12 16.35 23.09
N ASP A 135 6.63 16.23 24.32
CA ASP A 135 7.80 16.99 24.76
C ASP A 135 9.08 16.59 23.99
N ASP A 136 9.09 15.41 23.38
CA ASP A 136 10.17 14.92 22.51
C ASP A 136 10.06 15.42 21.06
N LEU A 137 8.99 16.17 20.73
CA LEU A 137 8.64 16.62 19.37
C LEU A 137 8.54 18.16 19.28
N PRO A 138 9.56 18.93 19.70
CA PRO A 138 9.49 20.40 19.73
C PRO A 138 9.36 21.02 18.33
N GLU A 139 9.69 20.29 17.29
CA GLU A 139 9.60 20.72 15.89
C GLU A 139 8.17 20.74 15.36
N ILE A 140 7.23 20.01 15.98
CA ILE A 140 5.83 20.04 15.62
C ILE A 140 5.16 21.23 16.30
N THR A 141 4.95 22.29 15.52
CA THR A 141 4.42 23.57 16.00
C THR A 141 2.91 23.71 15.81
N LEU A 142 2.31 22.86 14.96
CA LEU A 142 0.86 22.84 14.69
C LEU A 142 0.28 21.45 14.95
N TRP A 143 -0.72 21.40 15.83
CA TRP A 143 -1.43 20.19 16.23
C TRP A 143 -2.91 20.39 15.91
N LEU A 144 -3.43 19.66 14.90
CA LEU A 144 -4.83 19.69 14.48
C LEU A 144 -5.51 18.41 14.92
N GLN A 145 -6.44 18.50 15.86
CA GLN A 145 -7.17 17.34 16.38
C GLN A 145 -8.52 17.21 15.68
N VAL A 146 -8.73 16.05 15.07
CA VAL A 146 -10.00 15.64 14.46
C VAL A 146 -10.84 14.96 15.52
N ALA A 147 -12.02 15.49 15.81
CA ALA A 147 -12.95 14.88 16.75
C ALA A 147 -13.43 13.51 16.24
N ASP A 148 -13.51 12.54 17.13
CA ASP A 148 -14.06 11.22 16.87
C ASP A 148 -14.93 10.73 18.05
N ASP A 149 -15.43 9.50 17.98
CA ASP A 149 -16.30 8.91 19.01
C ASP A 149 -15.54 8.37 20.24
N SER A 150 -14.23 8.65 20.38
CA SER A 150 -13.44 8.23 21.54
C SER A 150 -13.76 9.02 22.81
N GLY A 151 -14.26 10.24 22.67
CA GLY A 151 -14.51 11.16 23.78
C GLY A 151 -13.25 11.79 24.37
N GLU A 152 -12.07 11.60 23.76
CA GLU A 152 -10.83 12.20 24.24
C GLU A 152 -10.86 13.73 24.04
N PRO A 153 -10.47 14.51 25.07
CA PRO A 153 -10.48 15.96 25.01
C PRO A 153 -9.43 16.50 24.05
N LEU A 154 -9.62 17.77 23.65
CA LEU A 154 -8.62 18.49 22.88
C LEU A 154 -7.31 18.59 23.69
N LEU A 155 -6.18 18.21 23.08
CA LEU A 155 -4.88 18.34 23.73
C LEU A 155 -4.55 19.80 24.01
N PRO A 156 -3.92 20.13 25.15
CA PRO A 156 -3.49 21.49 25.46
C PRO A 156 -2.65 22.07 24.32
N GLY A 157 -3.08 23.22 23.76
CA GLY A 157 -2.40 23.90 22.65
C GLY A 157 -2.59 23.24 21.26
N ALA A 158 -3.43 22.22 21.13
CA ALA A 158 -3.95 21.79 19.85
C ALA A 158 -5.13 22.65 19.43
N VAL A 159 -5.45 22.64 18.15
CA VAL A 159 -6.60 23.33 17.56
C VAL A 159 -7.57 22.26 17.05
N ASP A 160 -8.86 22.46 17.27
CA ASP A 160 -9.89 21.63 16.66
C ASP A 160 -9.85 21.75 15.12
N TYR A 161 -9.90 20.63 14.44
CA TYR A 161 -9.77 20.58 12.98
C TYR A 161 -10.89 21.34 12.28
N GLU A 162 -12.14 21.17 12.70
CA GLU A 162 -13.29 21.86 12.09
C GLU A 162 -13.27 23.36 12.38
N GLU A 163 -12.86 23.76 13.59
CA GLU A 163 -12.67 25.18 13.93
C GLU A 163 -11.55 25.80 13.08
N ALA A 164 -10.45 25.10 12.86
CA ALA A 164 -9.38 25.56 11.99
C ALA A 164 -9.88 25.81 10.57
N LEU A 165 -10.61 24.86 9.98
CA LEU A 165 -11.18 25.00 8.64
C LEU A 165 -12.21 26.14 8.57
N ALA A 166 -13.07 26.28 9.57
CA ALA A 166 -14.10 27.32 9.61
C ALA A 166 -13.52 28.74 9.76
N SER A 167 -12.31 28.86 10.30
CA SER A 167 -11.66 30.15 10.58
C SER A 167 -11.09 30.87 9.35
N VAL A 168 -11.03 30.18 8.20
CA VAL A 168 -10.40 30.70 6.97
C VAL A 168 -11.31 30.51 5.75
N PRO A 169 -11.15 31.33 4.69
CA PRO A 169 -11.88 31.13 3.44
C PRO A 169 -11.33 29.91 2.67
N ALA A 170 -12.14 29.41 1.73
CA ALA A 170 -11.80 28.30 0.85
C ALA A 170 -11.06 28.77 -0.42
N ASP A 171 -10.03 29.57 -0.24
CA ASP A 171 -9.21 30.06 -1.33
C ASP A 171 -8.05 29.07 -1.59
N LEU A 172 -7.71 28.86 -2.86
CA LEU A 172 -6.47 28.18 -3.19
C LEU A 172 -5.32 29.18 -2.99
N PRO A 173 -4.35 28.91 -2.09
CA PRO A 173 -3.21 29.82 -1.92
C PRO A 173 -2.42 29.99 -3.22
N ASP A 174 -2.08 31.23 -3.57
CA ASP A 174 -1.22 31.53 -4.72
C ASP A 174 0.25 31.34 -4.31
N VAL A 175 0.72 30.10 -4.39
CA VAL A 175 2.04 29.66 -3.91
C VAL A 175 2.96 29.17 -5.02
N GLY A 176 2.53 29.25 -6.29
CA GLY A 176 3.33 28.82 -7.44
C GLY A 176 3.59 27.30 -7.45
N HIS A 177 2.49 26.51 -7.48
CA HIS A 177 2.57 25.03 -7.51
C HIS A 177 3.51 24.51 -8.59
N SER A 178 4.27 23.46 -8.25
CA SER A 178 5.29 22.86 -9.12
C SER A 178 5.06 21.36 -9.30
N PRO A 179 5.30 20.77 -10.48
CA PRO A 179 5.35 19.34 -10.67
C PRO A 179 6.45 18.65 -9.83
N ASP A 180 7.44 19.43 -9.39
CA ASP A 180 8.54 19.01 -8.53
C ASP A 180 8.19 19.00 -7.04
N ASP A 181 7.01 19.49 -6.64
CA ASP A 181 6.52 19.35 -5.27
C ASP A 181 6.49 17.88 -4.88
N LEU A 182 6.75 17.59 -3.61
CA LEU A 182 6.95 16.23 -3.16
C LEU A 182 5.64 15.55 -2.75
N TYR A 183 5.59 14.26 -3.03
CA TYR A 183 4.80 13.25 -2.34
C TYR A 183 5.76 12.34 -1.58
N MET A 184 5.46 12.06 -0.32
CA MET A 184 6.27 11.19 0.51
C MET A 184 5.44 10.03 1.04
N ILE A 185 6.00 8.82 0.96
CA ILE A 185 5.37 7.63 1.55
C ILE A 185 6.35 6.93 2.49
N TYR A 186 6.00 6.87 3.76
CA TYR A 186 6.73 6.09 4.76
C TYR A 186 6.36 4.61 4.64
N THR A 187 7.38 3.77 4.57
CA THR A 187 7.20 2.32 4.44
C THR A 187 7.76 1.61 5.67
N GLY A 188 6.96 0.70 6.24
CA GLY A 188 7.48 -0.26 7.21
C GLY A 188 8.31 -1.32 6.47
N GLY A 189 9.64 -1.17 6.49
CA GLY A 189 10.53 -2.18 5.93
C GLY A 189 10.46 -3.49 6.72
N THR A 190 10.55 -4.63 6.06
CA THR A 190 10.62 -5.95 6.71
C THR A 190 11.89 -6.12 7.56
N THR A 191 12.88 -5.24 7.39
CA THR A 191 14.22 -5.37 7.97
C THR A 191 14.73 -4.18 8.76
N GLY A 192 13.92 -3.13 8.99
CA GLY A 192 14.41 -1.92 9.69
C GLY A 192 13.32 -0.93 10.06
N MET A 193 13.75 0.23 10.57
CA MET A 193 12.87 1.35 10.88
C MET A 193 12.25 1.93 9.59
N PRO A 194 11.02 2.48 9.65
CA PRO A 194 10.35 3.07 8.51
C PRO A 194 11.17 4.20 7.87
N LYS A 195 11.09 4.32 6.55
CA LYS A 195 11.78 5.37 5.77
C LYS A 195 10.83 6.07 4.82
N GLY A 196 10.99 7.37 4.66
CA GLY A 196 10.23 8.19 3.71
C GLY A 196 10.79 8.07 2.29
N VAL A 197 10.00 7.54 1.37
CA VAL A 197 10.33 7.50 -0.07
C VAL A 197 9.84 8.80 -0.69
N LEU A 198 10.74 9.55 -1.30
CA LEU A 198 10.48 10.85 -1.91
C LEU A 198 10.16 10.70 -3.40
N TRP A 199 9.01 11.19 -3.80
CA TRP A 199 8.58 11.28 -5.19
C TRP A 199 8.34 12.74 -5.58
N ARG A 200 8.64 13.10 -6.83
CA ARG A 200 8.02 14.27 -7.44
C ARG A 200 6.53 13.97 -7.65
N GLN A 201 5.66 14.95 -7.46
CA GLN A 201 4.22 14.76 -7.68
C GLN A 201 3.91 14.33 -9.11
N HIS A 202 4.62 14.89 -10.11
CA HIS A 202 4.50 14.43 -11.49
C HIS A 202 4.81 12.94 -11.63
N ASP A 203 5.94 12.49 -11.08
CA ASP A 203 6.38 11.11 -11.29
C ASP A 203 5.46 10.08 -10.63
N ILE A 204 4.98 10.34 -9.40
CA ILE A 204 4.03 9.43 -8.76
C ILE A 204 2.65 9.50 -9.39
N PHE A 205 2.20 10.67 -9.88
CA PHE A 205 0.96 10.78 -10.64
C PHE A 205 1.00 9.88 -11.88
N MET A 206 2.07 9.97 -12.68
CA MET A 206 2.28 9.15 -13.87
C MET A 206 2.50 7.67 -13.55
N SER A 207 3.18 7.37 -12.44
CA SER A 207 3.51 5.98 -12.06
C SER A 207 2.32 5.23 -11.44
N ALA A 208 1.57 5.86 -10.53
CA ALA A 208 0.63 5.14 -9.66
C ALA A 208 -0.65 5.90 -9.26
N MET A 209 -0.86 7.16 -9.68
CA MET A 209 -2.00 7.96 -9.22
C MET A 209 -2.94 8.42 -10.36
N GLY A 210 -2.96 7.71 -11.50
CA GLY A 210 -3.95 7.94 -12.55
C GLY A 210 -3.45 8.70 -13.78
N GLY A 211 -2.17 9.08 -13.83
CA GLY A 211 -1.56 9.70 -15.01
C GLY A 211 -1.46 8.77 -16.22
N ARG A 212 -1.74 7.48 -16.05
CA ARG A 212 -1.83 6.47 -17.12
C ARG A 212 -3.13 5.69 -17.00
N THR A 213 -3.69 5.27 -18.13
CA THR A 213 -4.87 4.41 -18.13
C THR A 213 -4.51 3.02 -17.62
N PRO A 214 -5.13 2.51 -16.54
CA PRO A 214 -4.88 1.16 -16.05
C PRO A 214 -5.08 0.10 -17.15
N GLY A 215 -4.12 -0.81 -17.27
CA GLY A 215 -4.14 -1.91 -18.26
C GLY A 215 -3.73 -1.53 -19.67
N VAL A 216 -3.89 -0.28 -20.10
CA VAL A 216 -3.47 0.22 -21.41
C VAL A 216 -2.14 0.98 -21.31
N TRP A 217 -1.90 1.61 -20.18
CA TRP A 217 -0.70 2.36 -19.83
C TRP A 217 -0.46 3.65 -20.64
N ASP A 218 -1.44 4.12 -21.41
CA ASP A 218 -1.32 5.37 -22.15
C ASP A 218 -1.25 6.56 -21.18
N PRO A 219 -0.21 7.40 -21.28
CA PRO A 219 -0.06 8.56 -20.43
C PRO A 219 -1.02 9.69 -20.83
N VAL A 220 -1.53 10.44 -19.87
CA VAL A 220 -2.21 11.72 -20.14
C VAL A 220 -1.19 12.76 -20.60
N THR A 221 -1.63 13.66 -21.46
CA THR A 221 -0.79 14.68 -22.09
C THR A 221 -1.17 16.11 -21.70
N SER A 222 -2.35 16.32 -21.10
CA SER A 222 -2.82 17.63 -20.67
C SER A 222 -3.80 17.51 -19.48
N TYR A 223 -4.02 18.61 -18.76
CA TYR A 223 -5.07 18.70 -17.74
C TYR A 223 -6.47 18.49 -18.34
N ASP A 224 -6.72 18.96 -19.57
CA ASP A 224 -8.01 18.75 -20.27
C ASP A 224 -8.28 17.26 -20.47
N GLU A 225 -7.27 16.46 -20.84
CA GLU A 225 -7.40 15.01 -20.96
C GLU A 225 -7.66 14.34 -19.62
N VAL A 226 -7.04 14.81 -18.53
CA VAL A 226 -7.33 14.31 -17.19
C VAL A 226 -8.78 14.60 -16.81
N VAL A 227 -9.27 15.81 -17.08
CA VAL A 227 -10.67 16.19 -16.84
C VAL A 227 -11.62 15.35 -17.69
N ASP A 228 -11.32 15.17 -18.97
CA ASP A 228 -12.14 14.34 -19.86
C ASP A 228 -12.26 12.91 -19.34
N ARG A 229 -11.14 12.30 -18.90
CA ARG A 229 -11.14 10.97 -18.28
C ARG A 229 -11.96 10.91 -16.99
N ALA A 230 -11.94 11.98 -16.17
CA ALA A 230 -12.73 12.03 -14.95
C ALA A 230 -14.23 12.20 -15.21
N VAL A 231 -14.59 12.99 -16.23
CA VAL A 231 -16.00 13.25 -16.60
C VAL A 231 -16.60 12.05 -17.32
N ASN A 232 -15.90 11.49 -18.31
CA ASN A 232 -16.37 10.46 -19.24
C ASN A 232 -15.79 9.06 -18.96
N GLY A 233 -14.94 8.91 -17.95
CA GLY A 233 -14.33 7.65 -17.55
C GLY A 233 -15.33 6.66 -16.94
N MET A 234 -14.81 5.55 -16.43
CA MET A 234 -15.63 4.47 -15.88
C MET A 234 -16.46 4.92 -14.67
N GLY A 235 -16.07 6.00 -13.98
CA GLY A 235 -16.76 6.45 -12.78
C GLY A 235 -16.89 5.30 -11.77
N GLY A 236 -18.09 5.17 -11.19
CA GLY A 236 -18.42 4.05 -10.31
C GLY A 236 -18.16 4.35 -8.84
N VAL A 237 -18.30 3.31 -8.03
CA VAL A 237 -18.13 3.37 -6.58
C VAL A 237 -17.07 2.36 -6.17
N MET A 238 -16.00 2.82 -5.54
CA MET A 238 -14.96 1.96 -4.99
C MET A 238 -15.06 1.88 -3.47
N LEU A 239 -15.26 0.69 -2.95
CA LEU A 239 -15.12 0.43 -1.52
C LEU A 239 -13.64 0.20 -1.17
N MET A 240 -13.14 1.02 -0.26
CA MET A 240 -11.75 1.00 0.20
C MET A 240 -11.63 0.31 1.55
N ILE A 241 -11.11 -0.92 1.56
CA ILE A 241 -10.84 -1.67 2.79
C ILE A 241 -9.43 -1.35 3.33
N PRO A 242 -8.36 -1.37 2.50
CA PRO A 242 -7.01 -1.13 3.00
C PRO A 242 -6.87 0.27 3.62
N PRO A 243 -6.07 0.39 4.71
CA PRO A 243 -5.85 1.69 5.35
C PRO A 243 -5.10 2.69 4.44
N LEU A 244 -5.58 3.93 4.40
CA LEU A 244 -4.94 5.05 3.68
C LEU A 244 -3.52 5.38 4.18
N MET A 245 -3.13 4.90 5.35
CA MET A 245 -1.74 4.99 5.81
C MET A 245 -0.76 4.18 4.95
N HIS A 246 -1.22 3.40 3.96
CA HIS A 246 -0.41 2.62 3.04
C HIS A 246 -0.50 3.14 1.61
N GLY A 247 0.63 3.15 0.89
CA GLY A 247 0.73 3.69 -0.47
C GLY A 247 -0.28 3.06 -1.45
N ALA A 248 -0.45 1.75 -1.42
CA ALA A 248 -1.40 1.07 -2.32
C ALA A 248 -2.84 1.58 -2.17
N ALA A 249 -3.28 1.90 -0.93
CA ALA A 249 -4.62 2.46 -0.70
C ALA A 249 -4.71 3.90 -1.20
N GLN A 250 -3.70 4.74 -0.95
CA GLN A 250 -3.64 6.11 -1.46
C GLN A 250 -3.67 6.11 -2.99
N TRP A 251 -2.85 5.27 -3.63
CA TRP A 251 -2.78 5.19 -5.09
C TRP A 251 -4.10 4.73 -5.70
N SER A 252 -4.72 3.70 -5.13
CA SER A 252 -6.04 3.24 -5.59
C SER A 252 -7.10 4.35 -5.45
N ALA A 253 -7.09 5.10 -4.34
CA ALA A 253 -7.98 6.23 -4.14
C ALA A 253 -7.77 7.30 -5.22
N PHE A 254 -6.54 7.74 -5.45
CA PHE A 254 -6.24 8.77 -6.44
C PHE A 254 -6.50 8.29 -7.88
N ILE A 255 -6.13 7.05 -8.26
CA ILE A 255 -6.45 6.49 -9.58
C ILE A 255 -7.95 6.64 -9.87
N LEU A 256 -8.81 6.25 -8.94
CA LEU A 256 -10.25 6.23 -9.17
C LEU A 256 -10.89 7.62 -9.01
N MET A 257 -10.41 8.45 -8.08
CA MET A 257 -10.83 9.86 -8.01
C MET A 257 -10.51 10.61 -9.30
N HIS A 258 -9.34 10.37 -9.90
CA HIS A 258 -8.96 10.95 -11.20
C HIS A 258 -9.75 10.37 -12.38
N GLN A 259 -10.57 9.34 -12.16
CA GLN A 259 -11.57 8.81 -13.10
C GLN A 259 -13.00 9.20 -12.72
N GLY A 260 -13.18 10.15 -11.81
CA GLY A 260 -14.48 10.64 -11.35
C GLY A 260 -15.28 9.64 -10.51
N ALA A 261 -14.63 8.64 -9.92
CA ALA A 261 -15.28 7.65 -9.06
C ALA A 261 -15.59 8.21 -7.66
N LYS A 262 -16.56 7.59 -7.00
CA LYS A 262 -16.89 7.80 -5.58
C LYS A 262 -16.13 6.81 -4.72
N LEU A 263 -15.45 7.29 -3.69
CA LEU A 263 -14.81 6.46 -2.68
C LEU A 263 -15.80 6.14 -1.55
N LEU A 264 -15.95 4.89 -1.25
CA LEU A 264 -16.77 4.38 -0.16
C LEU A 264 -15.86 3.82 0.93
N ILE A 265 -16.03 4.31 2.15
CA ILE A 265 -15.33 3.82 3.33
C ILE A 265 -16.28 2.93 4.11
N PRO A 266 -15.89 1.72 4.56
CA PRO A 266 -16.72 0.87 5.41
C PRO A 266 -17.15 1.61 6.68
N ASP A 267 -18.37 1.34 7.17
CA ASP A 267 -18.89 2.00 8.38
C ASP A 267 -17.99 1.74 9.60
N GLU A 268 -17.46 0.50 9.72
CA GLU A 268 -16.37 0.17 10.64
C GLU A 268 -15.02 0.35 9.90
N ASN A 269 -14.28 1.39 10.25
CA ASN A 269 -13.02 1.77 9.58
C ASN A 269 -11.75 1.53 10.43
N ARG A 270 -11.91 0.98 11.66
CA ARG A 270 -10.80 0.74 12.61
C ARG A 270 -10.31 -0.69 12.58
N ARG A 271 -11.19 -1.61 12.21
CA ARG A 271 -10.92 -3.05 12.07
C ARG A 271 -11.65 -3.63 10.88
N MET A 272 -11.18 -4.77 10.42
CA MET A 272 -11.88 -5.55 9.41
C MET A 272 -13.16 -6.15 10.02
N ASP A 273 -14.31 -5.76 9.49
CA ASP A 273 -15.63 -6.29 9.81
C ASP A 273 -16.32 -6.68 8.49
N PRO A 274 -16.35 -7.97 8.15
CA PRO A 274 -16.90 -8.45 6.89
C PRO A 274 -18.35 -8.02 6.64
N ALA A 275 -19.19 -8.09 7.65
CA ALA A 275 -20.61 -7.71 7.54
C ALA A 275 -20.76 -6.20 7.27
N SER A 276 -19.95 -5.35 7.93
CA SER A 276 -19.94 -3.90 7.67
C SER A 276 -19.51 -3.58 6.23
N VAL A 277 -18.50 -4.28 5.73
CA VAL A 277 -18.00 -4.15 4.35
C VAL A 277 -19.08 -4.52 3.35
N LEU A 278 -19.71 -5.69 3.51
CA LEU A 278 -20.71 -6.21 2.55
C LEU A 278 -22.00 -5.38 2.55
N ARG A 279 -22.45 -4.91 3.73
CA ARG A 279 -23.59 -3.98 3.81
C ARG A 279 -23.29 -2.64 3.12
N ALA A 280 -22.07 -2.13 3.23
CA ALA A 280 -21.68 -0.90 2.54
C ALA A 280 -21.64 -1.10 1.01
N LEU A 281 -21.11 -2.24 0.52
CA LEU A 281 -21.12 -2.62 -0.89
C LEU A 281 -22.55 -2.65 -1.46
N GLU A 282 -23.46 -3.35 -0.76
CA GLU A 282 -24.86 -3.48 -1.16
C GLU A 282 -25.58 -2.13 -1.17
N ARG A 283 -25.48 -1.37 -0.08
CA ARG A 283 -26.14 -0.07 0.12
C ARG A 283 -25.78 0.94 -0.95
N GLU A 284 -24.48 1.06 -1.26
CA GLU A 284 -23.95 2.03 -2.20
C GLU A 284 -23.77 1.48 -3.63
N LYS A 285 -24.12 0.21 -3.85
CA LYS A 285 -23.98 -0.51 -5.13
C LYS A 285 -22.55 -0.37 -5.68
N ALA A 286 -21.57 -0.64 -4.83
CA ALA A 286 -20.18 -0.48 -5.22
C ALA A 286 -19.81 -1.44 -6.35
N SER A 287 -19.15 -0.87 -7.37
CA SER A 287 -18.69 -1.61 -8.55
C SER A 287 -17.29 -2.21 -8.36
N THR A 288 -16.52 -1.64 -7.45
CA THR A 288 -15.15 -2.06 -7.18
C THR A 288 -14.91 -2.15 -5.67
N MET A 289 -14.13 -3.14 -5.23
CA MET A 289 -13.53 -3.15 -3.90
C MET A 289 -12.06 -3.47 -3.96
N THR A 290 -11.28 -3.00 -2.98
CA THR A 290 -9.87 -3.32 -2.84
C THR A 290 -9.64 -4.21 -1.63
N VAL A 291 -8.80 -5.24 -1.78
CA VAL A 291 -8.47 -6.21 -0.72
C VAL A 291 -6.97 -6.43 -0.62
N THR A 292 -6.53 -7.09 0.46
CA THR A 292 -5.14 -7.43 0.70
C THR A 292 -5.03 -8.94 0.93
N GLY A 293 -4.94 -9.70 -0.15
CA GLY A 293 -4.73 -11.14 -0.16
C GLY A 293 -5.79 -11.97 0.58
N ASN A 294 -5.39 -13.17 0.96
CA ASN A 294 -6.26 -14.13 1.67
C ASN A 294 -6.78 -13.58 3.00
N ALA A 295 -5.96 -12.79 3.71
CA ALA A 295 -6.31 -12.28 5.03
C ALA A 295 -7.56 -11.41 5.06
N VAL A 296 -7.86 -10.70 3.95
CA VAL A 296 -9.06 -9.86 3.80
C VAL A 296 -10.15 -10.60 3.04
N MET A 297 -9.79 -11.30 1.94
CA MET A 297 -10.80 -11.90 1.07
C MET A 297 -11.47 -13.14 1.69
N ARG A 298 -10.74 -13.97 2.44
CA ARG A 298 -11.31 -15.19 3.05
C ARG A 298 -12.45 -14.86 4.02
N PRO A 299 -12.28 -13.96 5.03
CA PRO A 299 -13.38 -13.58 5.91
C PRO A 299 -14.60 -12.99 5.18
N LEU A 300 -14.37 -12.24 4.09
CA LEU A 300 -15.47 -11.71 3.27
C LEU A 300 -16.25 -12.83 2.59
N LEU A 301 -15.55 -13.79 2.01
CA LEU A 301 -16.18 -14.93 1.34
C LEU A 301 -16.94 -15.82 2.34
N ASP A 302 -16.38 -16.04 3.53
CA ASP A 302 -17.03 -16.81 4.59
C ASP A 302 -18.35 -16.13 5.03
N GLU A 303 -18.34 -14.79 5.19
CA GLU A 303 -19.55 -14.01 5.49
C GLU A 303 -20.58 -14.08 4.35
N MET A 304 -20.15 -13.94 3.08
CA MET A 304 -21.04 -14.06 1.91
C MET A 304 -21.75 -15.42 1.82
N LYS A 305 -21.17 -16.48 2.38
CA LYS A 305 -21.76 -17.82 2.40
C LYS A 305 -22.80 -17.99 3.49
N THR A 306 -22.70 -17.23 4.58
CA THR A 306 -23.61 -17.32 5.73
C THR A 306 -24.79 -16.38 5.62
N GLU A 307 -24.56 -15.19 5.06
CA GLU A 307 -25.56 -14.13 4.90
C GLU A 307 -25.73 -13.72 3.44
N LYS A 308 -26.92 -13.27 3.08
CA LYS A 308 -27.22 -12.83 1.70
C LYS A 308 -27.06 -11.33 1.57
N TYR A 309 -26.29 -10.94 0.57
CA TYR A 309 -26.07 -9.56 0.14
C TYR A 309 -26.31 -9.43 -1.36
N ASP A 310 -26.90 -8.32 -1.81
CA ASP A 310 -26.96 -8.00 -3.24
C ASP A 310 -25.63 -7.38 -3.70
N LEU A 311 -24.75 -8.22 -4.21
CA LEU A 311 -23.44 -7.84 -4.74
C LEU A 311 -23.41 -7.80 -6.28
N SER A 312 -24.58 -7.72 -6.92
CA SER A 312 -24.71 -7.74 -8.39
C SER A 312 -24.01 -6.55 -9.09
N SER A 313 -23.76 -5.47 -8.36
CA SER A 313 -23.01 -4.31 -8.85
C SER A 313 -21.49 -4.50 -8.85
N LEU A 314 -20.96 -5.45 -8.06
CA LEU A 314 -19.52 -5.66 -7.90
C LEU A 314 -18.94 -6.35 -9.13
N THR A 315 -18.12 -5.62 -9.88
CA THR A 315 -17.51 -6.10 -11.14
C THR A 315 -16.00 -6.30 -11.03
N ILE A 316 -15.32 -5.60 -10.09
CA ILE A 316 -13.88 -5.66 -9.93
C ILE A 316 -13.50 -5.82 -8.47
N ILE A 317 -12.63 -6.79 -8.19
CA ILE A 317 -11.91 -6.92 -6.92
C ILE A 317 -10.43 -6.63 -7.20
N GLY A 318 -9.94 -5.49 -6.74
CA GLY A 318 -8.52 -5.16 -6.78
C GLY A 318 -7.78 -5.84 -5.63
N ASN A 319 -6.75 -6.60 -5.92
CA ASN A 319 -5.89 -7.23 -4.93
C ASN A 319 -4.45 -6.71 -5.04
N GLY A 320 -3.82 -6.42 -3.90
CA GLY A 320 -2.44 -5.98 -3.84
C GLY A 320 -1.81 -6.18 -2.47
N SER A 321 -0.51 -5.95 -2.39
CA SER A 321 0.27 -5.99 -1.15
C SER A 321 0.42 -7.37 -0.47
N ALA A 322 -0.46 -8.34 -0.76
CA ALA A 322 -0.38 -9.72 -0.27
C ALA A 322 -0.97 -10.71 -1.28
N ILE A 323 -0.57 -11.96 -1.15
CA ILE A 323 -1.00 -13.03 -2.05
C ILE A 323 -2.48 -13.37 -1.80
N MET A 324 -3.25 -13.46 -2.90
CA MET A 324 -4.50 -14.18 -2.98
C MET A 324 -4.25 -15.44 -3.80
N THR A 325 -4.48 -16.61 -3.18
CA THR A 325 -4.17 -17.90 -3.82
C THR A 325 -5.13 -18.21 -4.97
N GLU A 326 -4.70 -19.06 -5.90
CA GLU A 326 -5.50 -19.45 -7.06
C GLU A 326 -6.81 -20.14 -6.64
N GLU A 327 -6.74 -20.96 -5.58
CA GLU A 327 -7.89 -21.67 -5.00
C GLU A 327 -8.92 -20.68 -4.45
N LEU A 328 -8.47 -19.67 -3.67
CA LEU A 328 -9.38 -18.65 -3.14
C LEU A 328 -9.99 -17.80 -4.26
N LYS A 329 -9.21 -17.46 -5.28
CA LYS A 329 -9.73 -16.74 -6.45
C LYS A 329 -10.80 -17.53 -7.18
N ALA A 330 -10.54 -18.83 -7.41
CA ALA A 330 -11.51 -19.72 -8.06
C ALA A 330 -12.81 -19.79 -7.25
N GLU A 331 -12.73 -19.94 -5.92
CA GLU A 331 -13.88 -20.01 -5.02
C GLU A 331 -14.68 -18.69 -5.03
N VAL A 332 -13.99 -17.53 -4.98
CA VAL A 332 -14.61 -16.20 -5.08
C VAL A 332 -15.31 -16.02 -6.42
N LEU A 333 -14.66 -16.39 -7.52
CA LEU A 333 -15.21 -16.25 -8.88
C LEU A 333 -16.33 -17.27 -9.18
N ASP A 334 -16.37 -18.40 -8.49
CA ASP A 334 -17.52 -19.29 -8.53
C ASP A 334 -18.74 -18.68 -7.81
N PHE A 335 -18.51 -17.98 -6.69
CA PHE A 335 -19.56 -17.30 -5.93
C PHE A 335 -20.00 -15.99 -6.61
N LEU A 336 -19.07 -15.24 -7.21
CA LEU A 336 -19.29 -13.97 -7.92
C LEU A 336 -18.88 -14.10 -9.42
N PRO A 337 -19.66 -14.81 -10.25
CA PRO A 337 -19.21 -15.21 -11.60
C PRO A 337 -19.06 -14.05 -12.60
N ASN A 338 -19.60 -12.88 -12.30
CA ASN A 338 -19.54 -11.69 -13.16
C ASN A 338 -18.44 -10.70 -12.71
N THR A 339 -17.62 -11.10 -11.74
CA THR A 339 -16.56 -10.27 -11.16
C THR A 339 -15.20 -10.65 -11.77
N LEU A 340 -14.31 -9.66 -11.89
CA LEU A 340 -12.91 -9.83 -12.25
C LEU A 340 -12.06 -9.64 -10.98
N ILE A 341 -10.96 -10.39 -10.85
CA ILE A 341 -9.95 -10.13 -9.82
C ILE A 341 -8.70 -9.57 -10.50
N ASN A 342 -8.34 -8.33 -10.16
CA ASN A 342 -7.15 -7.66 -10.65
C ASN A 342 -6.04 -7.70 -9.59
N ASP A 343 -5.08 -8.59 -9.75
CA ASP A 343 -3.86 -8.58 -8.94
C ASP A 343 -2.91 -7.50 -9.44
N SER A 344 -2.40 -6.69 -8.54
CA SER A 344 -1.43 -5.64 -8.85
C SER A 344 -0.13 -5.85 -8.08
N VAL A 345 0.99 -5.62 -8.74
CA VAL A 345 2.32 -5.62 -8.16
C VAL A 345 2.94 -4.24 -8.23
N GLY A 346 3.65 -3.87 -7.16
CA GLY A 346 4.36 -2.62 -7.02
C GLY A 346 4.94 -2.47 -5.62
N ALA A 347 5.74 -1.45 -5.44
CA ALA A 347 6.34 -1.09 -4.17
C ALA A 347 6.34 0.43 -4.00
N SER A 348 6.54 0.91 -2.76
CA SER A 348 6.65 2.36 -2.52
C SER A 348 7.80 3.00 -3.31
N GLU A 349 8.79 2.20 -3.65
CA GLU A 349 9.97 2.60 -4.40
C GLU A 349 9.80 2.51 -5.94
N THR A 350 8.73 1.89 -6.43
CA THR A 350 8.57 1.65 -7.87
C THR A 350 7.25 2.17 -8.44
N GLY A 351 6.27 2.46 -7.57
CA GLY A 351 4.90 2.70 -8.02
C GLY A 351 4.23 1.42 -8.50
N ALA A 352 3.24 1.55 -9.38
CA ALA A 352 2.55 0.43 -10.00
C ALA A 352 3.38 -0.13 -11.16
N GLN A 353 3.70 -1.43 -11.12
CA GLN A 353 4.61 -2.07 -12.08
C GLN A 353 3.90 -3.00 -13.05
N GLY A 354 2.89 -3.72 -12.59
CA GLY A 354 2.19 -4.68 -13.42
C GLY A 354 0.89 -5.16 -12.79
N SER A 355 0.09 -5.85 -13.57
CA SER A 355 -1.16 -6.44 -13.11
C SER A 355 -1.48 -7.73 -13.83
N HIS A 356 -2.37 -8.53 -13.22
CA HIS A 356 -2.93 -9.73 -13.83
C HIS A 356 -4.42 -9.83 -13.54
N LEU A 357 -5.20 -10.13 -14.58
CA LEU A 357 -6.65 -10.30 -14.46
C LEU A 357 -6.99 -11.79 -14.38
N SER A 358 -7.65 -12.18 -13.31
CA SER A 358 -8.25 -13.51 -13.13
C SER A 358 -9.76 -13.43 -13.35
N VAL A 359 -10.29 -14.42 -14.08
CA VAL A 359 -11.71 -14.61 -14.35
C VAL A 359 -12.13 -16.03 -13.99
N LYS A 360 -13.45 -16.29 -13.94
CA LYS A 360 -13.97 -17.65 -13.70
C LYS A 360 -13.38 -18.65 -14.70
N GLY A 361 -12.74 -19.70 -14.18
CA GLY A 361 -12.08 -20.74 -14.96
C GLY A 361 -10.66 -20.42 -15.46
N ALA A 362 -10.16 -19.20 -15.20
CA ALA A 362 -8.78 -18.81 -15.53
C ALA A 362 -8.19 -17.93 -14.43
N THR A 363 -7.56 -18.56 -13.44
CA THR A 363 -6.89 -17.89 -12.31
C THR A 363 -5.38 -18.11 -12.36
N SER A 364 -4.62 -17.13 -11.90
CA SER A 364 -3.17 -17.22 -11.74
C SER A 364 -2.72 -16.40 -10.54
N THR A 365 -1.60 -16.77 -9.94
CA THR A 365 -0.99 -16.05 -8.82
C THR A 365 0.53 -15.97 -9.01
N GLY A 366 1.10 -14.77 -8.77
CA GLY A 366 2.54 -14.52 -8.86
C GLY A 366 3.05 -14.26 -10.28
N ARG A 367 2.17 -14.22 -11.28
CA ARG A 367 2.49 -13.80 -12.66
C ARG A 367 1.76 -12.52 -13.01
N PHE A 368 2.44 -11.61 -13.68
CA PHE A 368 1.93 -10.28 -13.98
C PHE A 368 2.30 -9.87 -15.41
N GLY A 369 1.36 -9.26 -16.11
CA GLY A 369 1.68 -8.50 -17.31
C GLY A 369 2.57 -7.31 -16.95
N THR A 370 3.57 -7.04 -17.76
CA THR A 370 4.56 -5.98 -17.50
C THR A 370 4.03 -4.61 -17.94
N GLY A 371 4.05 -3.66 -17.01
CA GLY A 371 3.87 -2.25 -17.34
C GLY A 371 5.14 -1.61 -17.95
N PRO A 372 5.03 -0.41 -18.54
CA PRO A 372 6.17 0.28 -19.10
C PRO A 372 7.26 0.54 -18.07
N GLY A 373 8.51 0.23 -18.42
CA GLY A 373 9.68 0.41 -17.57
C GLY A 373 9.91 -0.68 -16.53
N LEU A 374 9.01 -1.67 -16.39
CA LEU A 374 9.28 -2.88 -15.61
C LEU A 374 10.26 -3.76 -16.37
N VAL A 375 11.37 -4.10 -15.73
CA VAL A 375 12.44 -4.91 -16.28
C VAL A 375 12.96 -5.88 -15.21
N VAL A 376 13.73 -6.89 -15.64
CA VAL A 376 14.50 -7.76 -14.74
C VAL A 376 15.97 -7.57 -15.03
N LEU A 377 16.74 -7.19 -14.02
CA LEU A 377 18.20 -7.04 -14.08
C LEU A 377 18.85 -8.37 -13.65
N ASP A 378 20.04 -8.64 -14.17
CA ASP A 378 20.86 -9.76 -13.71
C ASP A 378 21.26 -9.61 -12.22
N VAL A 379 21.87 -10.66 -11.66
CA VAL A 379 22.23 -10.68 -10.23
C VAL A 379 23.27 -9.63 -9.86
N PHE A 380 24.06 -9.13 -10.83
CA PHE A 380 25.10 -8.12 -10.65
C PHE A 380 24.58 -6.70 -10.89
N MET A 381 23.33 -6.56 -11.36
CA MET A 381 22.70 -5.28 -11.78
C MET A 381 23.47 -4.60 -12.92
N GLU A 382 24.05 -5.37 -13.82
CA GLU A 382 24.84 -4.85 -14.96
C GLU A 382 24.08 -4.94 -16.28
N LYS A 383 23.14 -5.86 -16.41
CA LYS A 383 22.43 -6.15 -17.66
C LYS A 383 20.95 -6.43 -17.44
N LEU A 384 20.16 -6.10 -18.45
CA LEU A 384 18.77 -6.52 -18.53
C LEU A 384 18.69 -7.98 -18.96
N HIS A 385 17.79 -8.75 -18.33
CA HIS A 385 17.41 -10.07 -18.82
C HIS A 385 16.45 -9.93 -20.01
N GLU A 386 16.71 -10.72 -21.04
CA GLU A 386 15.76 -10.90 -22.13
C GLU A 386 14.62 -11.85 -21.73
N PRO A 387 13.44 -11.77 -22.38
CA PRO A 387 12.36 -12.71 -22.15
C PRO A 387 12.82 -14.17 -22.33
N GLY A 388 12.41 -15.05 -21.42
CA GLY A 388 12.79 -16.47 -21.42
C GLY A 388 14.11 -16.79 -20.69
N HIS A 389 14.71 -15.81 -20.02
CA HIS A 389 15.91 -16.05 -19.22
C HIS A 389 15.58 -16.91 -17.98
N GLU A 390 16.27 -18.04 -17.82
CA GLU A 390 15.95 -19.00 -16.75
C GLU A 390 16.40 -18.56 -15.35
N GLU A 391 17.50 -17.79 -15.26
CA GLU A 391 18.06 -17.36 -13.97
C GLU A 391 17.22 -16.24 -13.34
N PRO A 392 16.93 -16.28 -12.01
CA PRO A 392 16.27 -15.20 -11.32
C PRO A 392 17.10 -13.91 -11.31
N GLY A 393 16.49 -12.81 -11.71
CA GLY A 393 17.09 -11.48 -11.63
C GLY A 393 16.45 -10.59 -10.56
N TRP A 394 16.81 -9.31 -10.57
CA TRP A 394 16.21 -8.28 -9.75
C TRP A 394 15.07 -7.62 -10.50
N MET A 395 13.88 -7.61 -9.91
CA MET A 395 12.78 -6.80 -10.42
C MET A 395 13.11 -5.33 -10.27
N ALA A 396 13.07 -4.58 -11.34
CA ALA A 396 13.43 -3.18 -11.39
C ALA A 396 12.40 -2.36 -12.17
N GLN A 397 12.32 -1.07 -11.85
CA GLN A 397 11.47 -0.10 -12.54
C GLN A 397 12.33 1.04 -13.06
N SER A 398 12.13 1.45 -14.32
CA SER A 398 12.69 2.65 -14.92
C SER A 398 11.61 3.69 -15.25
N GLY A 399 12.02 4.86 -15.71
CA GLY A 399 11.12 5.97 -16.06
C GLY A 399 10.76 6.81 -14.85
N TRP A 400 9.48 6.91 -14.51
CA TRP A 400 9.02 7.65 -13.33
C TRP A 400 9.29 6.85 -12.06
N VAL A 401 10.36 7.21 -11.36
CA VAL A 401 10.87 6.56 -10.15
C VAL A 401 11.18 7.58 -9.07
N PRO A 402 11.18 7.23 -7.78
CA PRO A 402 11.42 8.15 -6.67
C PRO A 402 12.77 8.87 -6.78
N LEU A 403 12.85 10.02 -6.15
CA LEU A 403 14.10 10.76 -5.98
C LEU A 403 15.08 10.02 -5.07
N GLY A 404 14.58 9.41 -3.99
CA GLY A 404 15.40 8.71 -3.00
C GLY A 404 14.62 8.47 -1.71
N TYR A 405 15.36 8.12 -0.66
CA TYR A 405 14.85 8.10 0.73
C TYR A 405 15.23 9.40 1.43
N LEU A 406 14.31 9.97 2.18
CA LEU A 406 14.54 11.20 2.94
C LEU A 406 15.79 11.04 3.83
N ASN A 407 16.74 11.96 3.68
CA ASN A 407 17.99 12.05 4.45
C ASN A 407 18.83 10.76 4.48
N ASP A 408 18.69 9.86 3.49
CA ASP A 408 19.46 8.62 3.42
C ASP A 408 20.11 8.45 2.03
N PRO A 409 21.21 9.19 1.75
CA PRO A 409 21.90 9.13 0.46
C PRO A 409 22.49 7.76 0.13
N GLU A 410 22.99 7.03 1.14
CA GLU A 410 23.61 5.73 0.94
C GLU A 410 22.59 4.66 0.49
N LYS A 411 21.45 4.58 1.19
CA LYS A 411 20.41 3.65 0.81
C LYS A 411 19.77 4.08 -0.52
N SER A 412 19.61 5.38 -0.75
CA SER A 412 19.11 5.92 -2.01
C SER A 412 19.98 5.48 -3.19
N ALA A 413 21.29 5.61 -3.08
CA ALA A 413 22.21 5.19 -4.13
C ALA A 413 22.14 3.68 -4.41
N ARG A 414 21.95 2.86 -3.39
CA ARG A 414 21.82 1.40 -3.55
C ARG A 414 20.48 0.97 -4.15
N THR A 415 19.40 1.64 -3.75
CA THR A 415 18.05 1.28 -4.21
C THR A 415 17.72 1.90 -5.58
N PHE A 416 18.34 3.02 -5.91
CA PHE A 416 18.10 3.75 -7.16
C PHE A 416 19.39 3.88 -7.99
N PRO A 417 19.99 2.74 -8.43
CA PRO A 417 21.22 2.76 -9.22
C PRO A 417 21.00 3.38 -10.60
N VAL A 418 22.10 3.90 -11.17
CA VAL A 418 22.17 4.31 -12.58
C VAL A 418 23.00 3.27 -13.34
N ILE A 419 22.39 2.64 -14.34
CA ILE A 419 22.99 1.58 -15.16
C ILE A 419 22.89 2.05 -16.61
N ASP A 420 24.00 2.14 -17.32
CA ASP A 420 24.08 2.63 -18.70
C ASP A 420 23.37 4.00 -18.92
N GLY A 421 23.48 4.89 -17.93
CA GLY A 421 22.86 6.22 -17.97
C GLY A 421 21.36 6.25 -17.66
N GLN A 422 20.71 5.10 -17.47
CA GLN A 422 19.32 4.98 -17.07
C GLN A 422 19.21 4.72 -15.56
N ARG A 423 18.33 5.47 -14.89
CA ARG A 423 18.03 5.28 -13.46
C ARG A 423 16.95 4.23 -13.26
N TYR A 424 17.17 3.32 -12.31
CA TYR A 424 16.25 2.25 -11.94
C TYR A 424 15.92 2.32 -10.46
N ALA A 425 14.73 1.84 -10.09
CA ALA A 425 14.37 1.51 -8.72
C ALA A 425 14.41 -0.01 -8.53
N VAL A 426 15.22 -0.47 -7.57
CA VAL A 426 15.47 -1.91 -7.30
C VAL A 426 15.23 -2.17 -5.81
N PRO A 427 13.96 -2.37 -5.36
CA PRO A 427 13.64 -2.48 -3.93
C PRO A 427 14.03 -3.82 -3.29
N GLY A 428 14.50 -4.78 -4.09
CA GLY A 428 14.98 -6.07 -3.61
C GLY A 428 14.03 -7.25 -3.84
N ASP A 429 13.08 -7.10 -4.74
CA ASP A 429 12.24 -8.20 -5.20
C ASP A 429 12.95 -8.99 -6.31
N ARG A 430 12.81 -10.33 -6.28
CA ARG A 430 13.39 -11.25 -7.28
C ARG A 430 12.31 -11.70 -8.24
N ALA A 431 12.65 -11.75 -9.53
CA ALA A 431 11.70 -12.14 -10.58
C ALA A 431 12.39 -12.87 -11.74
N ARG A 432 11.57 -13.50 -12.59
CA ARG A 432 11.94 -13.98 -13.92
C ARG A 432 11.09 -13.28 -14.97
N LEU A 433 11.67 -13.01 -16.11
CA LEU A 433 10.93 -12.54 -17.29
C LEU A 433 10.69 -13.74 -18.20
N LEU A 434 9.41 -14.17 -18.32
CA LEU A 434 9.01 -15.36 -19.07
C LEU A 434 9.07 -15.08 -20.59
N GLU A 435 9.11 -16.15 -21.41
CA GLU A 435 9.05 -16.03 -22.90
C GLU A 435 7.78 -15.29 -23.37
N SER A 436 6.68 -15.39 -22.60
CA SER A 436 5.44 -14.66 -22.88
C SER A 436 5.55 -13.14 -22.72
N GLY A 437 6.63 -12.64 -22.12
CA GLY A 437 6.78 -11.24 -21.68
C GLY A 437 6.14 -10.96 -20.32
N GLU A 438 5.47 -11.94 -19.70
CA GLU A 438 5.00 -11.81 -18.33
C GLU A 438 6.15 -11.92 -17.32
N MET A 439 6.01 -11.26 -16.19
CA MET A 439 6.92 -11.37 -15.08
C MET A 439 6.40 -12.38 -14.05
N GLU A 440 7.24 -13.31 -13.64
CA GLU A 440 7.01 -14.20 -12.50
C GLU A 440 7.73 -13.65 -11.26
N LEU A 441 6.95 -13.20 -10.27
CA LEU A 441 7.47 -12.71 -9.00
C LEU A 441 7.84 -13.91 -8.11
N LEU A 442 9.10 -13.94 -7.65
CA LEU A 442 9.63 -15.02 -6.82
C LEU A 442 9.60 -14.67 -5.33
N GLY A 443 9.62 -13.37 -4.99
CA GLY A 443 9.58 -12.87 -3.62
C GLY A 443 10.77 -11.97 -3.26
N ARG A 444 10.83 -11.56 -1.99
CA ARG A 444 11.87 -10.63 -1.52
C ARG A 444 13.15 -11.36 -1.13
N ASP A 445 14.28 -10.87 -1.65
CA ASP A 445 15.61 -11.38 -1.33
C ASP A 445 15.93 -11.30 0.18
N SER A 446 15.51 -10.23 0.86
CA SER A 446 15.77 -9.98 2.28
C SER A 446 15.08 -10.95 3.25
N VAL A 447 14.06 -11.67 2.82
CA VAL A 447 13.36 -12.68 3.63
C VAL A 447 13.60 -14.10 3.13
N SER A 448 14.39 -14.26 2.05
CA SER A 448 14.76 -15.57 1.55
C SER A 448 15.58 -16.38 2.58
N ILE A 449 15.49 -17.70 2.51
CA ILE A 449 16.15 -18.63 3.42
C ILE A 449 17.32 -19.28 2.68
N ASN A 450 18.54 -19.11 3.21
CA ASN A 450 19.71 -19.83 2.69
C ASN A 450 19.81 -21.19 3.40
N THR A 451 19.55 -22.28 2.70
CA THR A 451 19.57 -23.64 3.21
C THR A 451 20.50 -24.53 2.37
N GLY A 452 21.55 -25.08 2.98
CA GLY A 452 22.49 -25.98 2.30
C GLY A 452 23.20 -25.39 1.08
N GLY A 453 23.35 -24.05 1.02
CA GLY A 453 23.91 -23.34 -0.13
C GLY A 453 22.88 -22.91 -1.18
N GLU A 454 21.64 -23.34 -1.04
CA GLU A 454 20.53 -22.99 -1.92
C GLU A 454 19.70 -21.83 -1.33
N LYS A 455 19.13 -20.98 -2.18
CA LYS A 455 18.25 -19.89 -1.78
C LYS A 455 16.80 -20.28 -1.97
N VAL A 456 16.01 -20.20 -0.91
CA VAL A 456 14.56 -20.48 -0.91
C VAL A 456 13.80 -19.19 -0.68
N PHE A 457 12.91 -18.83 -1.59
CA PHE A 457 12.01 -17.69 -1.43
C PHE A 457 10.80 -18.12 -0.62
N VAL A 458 10.55 -17.43 0.48
CA VAL A 458 9.49 -17.82 1.42
C VAL A 458 8.11 -17.80 0.76
N GLU A 459 7.85 -16.84 -0.12
CA GLU A 459 6.57 -16.66 -0.81
C GLU A 459 6.23 -17.85 -1.74
N GLU A 460 7.22 -18.48 -2.39
CA GLU A 460 6.96 -19.68 -3.20
C GLU A 460 6.55 -20.88 -2.34
N VAL A 461 7.15 -20.99 -1.15
CA VAL A 461 6.80 -22.04 -0.19
C VAL A 461 5.45 -21.77 0.43
N GLU A 462 5.19 -20.52 0.84
CA GLU A 462 3.88 -20.08 1.34
C GLU A 462 2.76 -20.38 0.34
N LYS A 463 2.98 -20.05 -0.94
CA LYS A 463 2.02 -20.38 -2.01
C LYS A 463 1.74 -21.87 -2.07
N ALA A 464 2.78 -22.69 -2.04
CA ALA A 464 2.63 -24.15 -2.14
C ALA A 464 1.95 -24.76 -0.91
N VAL A 465 2.24 -24.26 0.30
CA VAL A 465 1.57 -24.71 1.53
C VAL A 465 0.12 -24.25 1.57
N ALA A 466 -0.15 -22.99 1.19
CA ALA A 466 -1.49 -22.42 1.19
C ALA A 466 -2.46 -23.09 0.20
N SER A 467 -1.95 -23.77 -0.83
CA SER A 467 -2.78 -24.55 -1.77
C SER A 467 -3.33 -25.86 -1.18
N HIS A 468 -2.92 -26.25 0.03
CA HIS A 468 -3.46 -27.44 0.69
C HIS A 468 -4.87 -27.15 1.25
N PRO A 469 -5.91 -28.00 0.99
CA PRO A 469 -7.31 -27.72 1.35
C PRO A 469 -7.57 -27.48 2.84
N ALA A 470 -6.74 -28.06 3.72
CA ALA A 470 -6.87 -27.88 5.17
C ALA A 470 -6.20 -26.59 5.67
N VAL A 471 -5.39 -25.89 4.86
CA VAL A 471 -4.64 -24.70 5.27
C VAL A 471 -5.48 -23.44 5.04
N ARG A 472 -5.70 -22.67 6.10
CA ARG A 472 -6.35 -21.36 6.05
C ARG A 472 -5.35 -20.25 5.71
N ASP A 473 -4.20 -20.27 6.40
CA ASP A 473 -3.15 -19.27 6.25
C ASP A 473 -1.78 -19.86 6.61
N VAL A 474 -0.71 -19.26 6.10
CA VAL A 474 0.66 -19.72 6.33
C VAL A 474 1.65 -18.56 6.29
N THR A 475 2.71 -18.65 7.09
CA THR A 475 3.90 -17.81 6.99
C THR A 475 5.13 -18.68 7.13
N VAL A 476 6.12 -18.50 6.24
CA VAL A 476 7.33 -19.33 6.20
C VAL A 476 8.53 -18.52 6.72
N ALA A 477 9.37 -19.16 7.53
CA ALA A 477 10.58 -18.54 8.09
C ALA A 477 11.77 -19.52 8.11
N GLY A 478 12.97 -18.95 8.09
CA GLY A 478 14.20 -19.71 8.32
C GLY A 478 14.47 -19.89 9.81
N ARG A 479 14.88 -21.08 10.20
CA ARG A 479 15.37 -21.43 11.55
C ARG A 479 16.82 -21.91 11.47
N PRO A 480 17.72 -21.46 12.36
CA PRO A 480 19.10 -21.94 12.37
C PRO A 480 19.19 -23.47 12.48
N HIS A 481 20.07 -24.08 11.68
CA HIS A 481 20.30 -25.52 11.64
C HIS A 481 21.80 -25.82 11.43
N GLU A 482 22.39 -26.69 12.28
CA GLU A 482 23.84 -26.97 12.29
C GLU A 482 24.41 -27.39 10.93
N ARG A 483 23.69 -28.24 10.20
CA ARG A 483 24.16 -28.79 8.93
C ARG A 483 23.86 -27.88 7.74
N TRP A 484 22.74 -27.16 7.74
CA TRP A 484 22.23 -26.47 6.57
C TRP A 484 22.35 -24.93 6.66
N GLY A 485 22.86 -24.41 7.76
CA GLY A 485 22.84 -22.98 8.08
C GLY A 485 21.46 -22.53 8.54
N ASN A 486 20.46 -22.68 7.70
CA ASN A 486 19.05 -22.58 8.06
C ASN A 486 18.24 -23.73 7.46
N GLU A 487 17.12 -24.04 8.07
CA GLU A 487 16.08 -24.90 7.51
C GLU A 487 14.78 -24.12 7.33
N VAL A 488 13.95 -24.58 6.41
CA VAL A 488 12.66 -23.98 6.10
C VAL A 488 11.62 -24.46 7.11
N VAL A 489 10.93 -23.54 7.78
CA VAL A 489 9.85 -23.81 8.74
C VAL A 489 8.58 -23.11 8.28
N ALA A 490 7.46 -23.84 8.22
CA ALA A 490 6.15 -23.30 7.95
C ALA A 490 5.34 -23.17 9.24
N VAL A 491 4.83 -21.97 9.51
CA VAL A 491 3.84 -21.70 10.55
C VAL A 491 2.46 -21.71 9.89
N VAL A 492 1.57 -22.60 10.33
CA VAL A 492 0.34 -22.94 9.62
C VAL A 492 -0.89 -22.75 10.51
N GLU A 493 -1.89 -22.04 9.99
CA GLU A 493 -3.25 -21.98 10.53
C GLU A 493 -4.16 -22.85 9.68
N PHE A 494 -4.93 -23.75 10.32
CA PHE A 494 -5.87 -24.60 9.62
C PHE A 494 -7.27 -23.96 9.47
N VAL A 495 -8.00 -24.39 8.47
CA VAL A 495 -9.43 -24.14 8.36
C VAL A 495 -10.12 -24.77 9.58
N GLU A 496 -11.15 -24.10 10.12
CA GLU A 496 -11.88 -24.59 11.29
C GLU A 496 -12.42 -26.01 11.06
N GLY A 497 -12.10 -26.91 12.00
CA GLY A 497 -12.47 -28.32 11.91
C GLY A 497 -11.62 -29.17 10.97
N ALA A 498 -10.68 -28.56 10.22
CA ALA A 498 -9.72 -29.29 9.37
C ALA A 498 -8.40 -29.54 10.10
N SER A 499 -7.68 -30.55 9.66
CA SER A 499 -6.31 -30.85 10.12
C SER A 499 -5.55 -31.59 9.02
N ALA A 500 -4.24 -31.51 9.09
CA ALA A 500 -3.34 -32.33 8.27
C ALA A 500 -2.07 -32.62 9.07
N THR A 501 -1.47 -33.76 8.84
CA THR A 501 -0.18 -34.13 9.42
C THR A 501 0.96 -33.42 8.69
N GLU A 502 2.10 -33.26 9.35
CA GLU A 502 3.31 -32.70 8.73
C GLU A 502 3.72 -33.49 7.47
N ALA A 503 3.55 -34.81 7.49
CA ALA A 503 3.86 -35.69 6.35
C ALA A 503 2.92 -35.42 5.15
N GLU A 504 1.64 -35.19 5.39
CA GLU A 504 0.68 -34.86 4.33
C GLU A 504 0.97 -33.49 3.72
N LEU A 505 1.25 -32.48 4.56
CA LEU A 505 1.64 -31.14 4.10
C LEU A 505 2.97 -31.19 3.30
N ALA A 506 3.98 -31.90 3.81
CA ALA A 506 5.26 -32.06 3.13
C ALA A 506 5.10 -32.78 1.78
N ALA A 507 4.28 -33.86 1.73
CA ALA A 507 3.99 -34.58 0.50
C ALA A 507 3.22 -33.70 -0.52
N HIS A 508 2.33 -32.83 -0.04
CA HIS A 508 1.60 -31.89 -0.89
C HIS A 508 2.56 -30.87 -1.51
N VAL A 509 3.39 -30.20 -0.69
CA VAL A 509 4.38 -29.21 -1.14
C VAL A 509 5.42 -29.83 -2.07
N GLY A 510 5.87 -31.08 -1.79
CA GLY A 510 6.83 -31.80 -2.59
C GLY A 510 6.36 -32.16 -4.00
N LYS A 511 5.06 -32.05 -4.31
CA LYS A 511 4.54 -32.18 -5.67
C LYS A 511 4.85 -30.95 -6.54
N ALA A 512 4.96 -29.79 -5.91
CA ALA A 512 5.12 -28.50 -6.59
C ALA A 512 6.54 -27.94 -6.48
N LEU A 513 7.29 -28.28 -5.42
CA LEU A 513 8.59 -27.69 -5.13
C LEU A 513 9.69 -28.74 -4.98
N ALA A 514 10.94 -28.33 -5.29
CA ALA A 514 12.12 -29.16 -5.11
C ALA A 514 12.32 -29.57 -3.62
N PRO A 515 12.93 -30.74 -3.34
CA PRO A 515 13.02 -31.29 -1.97
C PRO A 515 13.67 -30.37 -0.92
N TYR A 516 14.61 -29.52 -1.32
CA TYR A 516 15.29 -28.59 -0.41
C TYR A 516 14.40 -27.39 0.00
N LYS A 517 13.34 -27.11 -0.77
CA LYS A 517 12.36 -26.05 -0.49
C LYS A 517 11.23 -26.51 0.43
N VAL A 518 11.01 -27.82 0.51
CA VAL A 518 9.95 -28.39 1.36
C VAL A 518 10.26 -28.10 2.82
N PRO A 519 9.34 -27.52 3.60
CA PRO A 519 9.56 -27.27 5.02
C PRO A 519 10.00 -28.51 5.77
N LYS A 520 11.00 -28.36 6.62
CA LYS A 520 11.52 -29.41 7.51
C LYS A 520 10.96 -29.30 8.92
N GLY A 521 10.46 -28.11 9.28
CA GLY A 521 9.76 -27.85 10.52
C GLY A 521 8.36 -27.30 10.23
N TRP A 522 7.41 -27.68 11.07
CA TRP A 522 6.02 -27.25 10.99
C TRP A 522 5.57 -26.79 12.36
N VAL A 523 4.95 -25.62 12.44
CA VAL A 523 4.39 -25.03 13.66
C VAL A 523 2.92 -24.75 13.42
N MET A 524 2.05 -25.49 14.13
CA MET A 524 0.61 -25.28 14.03
C MET A 524 0.16 -24.22 15.01
N VAL A 525 -0.62 -23.26 14.56
CA VAL A 525 -1.13 -22.16 15.38
C VAL A 525 -2.64 -21.97 15.18
N ASP A 526 -3.29 -21.43 16.19
CA ASP A 526 -4.72 -21.10 16.09
C ASP A 526 -4.97 -19.95 15.12
N ARG A 527 -4.01 -19.03 15.00
CA ARG A 527 -4.09 -17.88 14.10
C ARG A 527 -2.71 -17.36 13.69
N ILE A 528 -2.57 -17.06 12.40
CA ILE A 528 -1.39 -16.39 11.86
C ILE A 528 -1.42 -14.90 12.21
N GLN A 529 -0.30 -14.39 12.75
CA GLN A 529 -0.11 -12.98 12.97
C GLN A 529 0.33 -12.30 11.67
N ARG A 530 -0.44 -11.28 11.27
CA ARG A 530 -0.10 -10.45 10.13
C ARG A 530 0.07 -9.00 10.56
N SER A 531 0.85 -8.28 9.78
CA SER A 531 0.94 -6.83 9.94
C SER A 531 -0.45 -6.18 9.75
N PRO A 532 -0.62 -4.94 10.18
CA PRO A 532 -1.86 -4.18 10.01
C PRO A 532 -2.33 -4.04 8.57
N SER A 533 -1.42 -4.13 7.61
CA SER A 533 -1.71 -4.12 6.18
C SER A 533 -2.02 -5.51 5.60
N GLY A 534 -2.17 -6.54 6.44
CA GLY A 534 -2.37 -7.92 6.00
C GLY A 534 -1.10 -8.64 5.54
N LYS A 535 0.07 -7.98 5.56
CA LYS A 535 1.34 -8.57 5.16
C LYS A 535 1.84 -9.57 6.20
N ALA A 536 2.59 -10.60 5.76
CA ALA A 536 3.23 -11.56 6.63
C ALA A 536 4.15 -10.89 7.67
N ASP A 537 4.03 -11.29 8.92
CA ASP A 537 4.96 -10.89 10.00
C ASP A 537 6.08 -11.93 10.12
N TYR A 538 7.11 -11.76 9.31
CA TYR A 538 8.25 -12.67 9.31
C TYR A 538 9.08 -12.62 10.61
N ARG A 539 9.00 -11.55 11.41
CA ARG A 539 9.68 -11.49 12.71
C ARG A 539 8.99 -12.42 13.70
N TRP A 540 7.67 -12.34 13.76
CA TRP A 540 6.85 -13.24 14.56
C TRP A 540 7.04 -14.72 14.14
N ALA A 541 7.00 -15.01 12.84
CA ALA A 541 7.21 -16.36 12.33
C ALA A 541 8.60 -16.93 12.68
N LYS A 542 9.68 -16.11 12.56
CA LYS A 542 11.03 -16.50 12.97
C LYS A 542 11.13 -16.80 14.45
N LYS A 543 10.47 -15.98 15.30
CA LYS A 543 10.41 -16.21 16.75
C LYS A 543 9.76 -17.56 17.07
N LEU A 544 8.58 -17.82 16.51
CA LEU A 544 7.90 -19.11 16.72
C LEU A 544 8.70 -20.30 16.19
N ALA A 545 9.33 -20.18 15.03
CA ALA A 545 10.19 -21.22 14.48
C ALA A 545 11.37 -21.56 15.40
N ALA A 546 11.95 -20.56 16.07
CA ALA A 546 13.02 -20.74 17.05
C ALA A 546 12.51 -21.39 18.36
N GLU A 547 11.42 -20.89 18.92
CA GLU A 547 10.80 -21.42 20.16
C GLU A 547 10.38 -22.89 20.00
N ALA A 548 9.86 -23.28 18.82
CA ALA A 548 9.51 -24.67 18.53
C ALA A 548 10.72 -25.60 18.50
N ALA A 549 11.92 -25.11 18.12
CA ALA A 549 13.16 -25.87 18.19
C ALA A 549 13.63 -26.09 19.63
N GLU A 550 13.57 -25.05 20.47
CA GLU A 550 13.95 -25.13 21.88
C GLU A 550 13.05 -26.12 22.64
N ALA A 551 11.73 -26.08 22.35
CA ALA A 551 10.78 -27.02 22.94
C ALA A 551 11.04 -28.48 22.53
N ALA A 552 11.45 -28.72 21.27
CA ALA A 552 11.81 -30.06 20.79
C ALA A 552 13.18 -30.55 21.33
N GLY A 553 14.16 -29.63 21.50
CA GLY A 553 15.50 -29.95 22.03
C GLY A 553 15.57 -30.12 23.55
N GLY A 554 14.62 -29.55 24.30
CA GLY A 554 14.54 -29.69 25.78
C GLY A 554 13.83 -30.97 26.27
N ALA A 555 13.30 -31.79 25.35
CA ALA A 555 12.60 -33.05 25.63
C ALA A 555 13.48 -34.32 25.39
N GLY A 556 14.79 -34.14 25.12
CA GLY A 556 15.74 -35.21 24.83
C GLY A 556 16.67 -35.50 26.01
#